data_c30c2c682f5daeca6a17669d8d5b2b2b
#
_entry.id   c30c2c682f5daeca6a17669d8d5b2b2b
#
_cell.length_a   1.000
_cell.length_b   1.000
_cell.length_c   1.000
_cell.angle_alpha   90.00
_cell.angle_beta   90.00
_cell.angle_gamma   90.00
#
_symmetry.space_group_name_H-M   'P 1'
#
loop_
_entity.id
_entity.type
_entity.pdbx_description
1 polymer ?
#
loop_
_entity_poly.entity_id
_entity_poly.type
_entity_poly.pdbx_seq_one_letter_code
_entity_poly.pdbx_strand_id
1 'polypeptide(L)'
;MARAAIIRQGLEVPVLQQWFFDPVEGLGRRVDFAWYNEAGELVAIGELDGACKLEDADKVGKGGATEVLSAERRRESRLTFSKVPVVRFTFAEATRDGYLRRLLTAAGVPMREPGAVWARVRRMGTEGRPVMVYDRVA
;
A
#
# COMPACT_ATOMS: atom_id res chain seq x y z
N MET A 1 -12.71 1.72 3.93
CA MET A 1 -13.06 0.42 4.52
C MET A 1 -11.82 -0.42 4.86
N ALA A 2 -10.90 -0.72 3.93
CA ALA A 2 -9.69 -1.50 4.21
C ALA A 2 -8.78 -0.84 5.27
N ARG A 3 -8.60 0.47 5.24
CA ARG A 3 -7.85 1.20 6.27
C ARG A 3 -8.41 0.96 7.68
N ALA A 4 -9.73 0.96 7.83
CA ALA A 4 -10.36 0.68 9.13
C ALA A 4 -10.08 -0.74 9.61
N ALA A 5 -10.03 -1.72 8.71
CA ALA A 5 -9.67 -3.10 9.04
C ALA A 5 -8.20 -3.21 9.50
N ILE A 6 -7.29 -2.51 8.84
CA ILE A 6 -5.88 -2.42 9.22
C ILE A 6 -5.74 -1.89 10.65
N ILE A 7 -6.37 -0.77 10.94
CA ILE A 7 -6.33 -0.13 12.27
C ILE A 7 -6.96 -1.01 13.33
N ARG A 8 -8.10 -1.64 13.02
CA ARG A 8 -8.82 -2.51 13.95
C ARG A 8 -8.01 -3.74 14.35
N GLN A 9 -7.18 -4.25 13.44
CA GLN A 9 -6.28 -5.37 13.73
C GLN A 9 -4.99 -4.95 14.45
N GLY A 10 -4.90 -3.70 14.88
CA GLY A 10 -3.81 -3.20 15.71
C GLY A 10 -2.52 -2.87 14.95
N LEU A 11 -2.59 -2.80 13.63
CA LEU A 11 -1.46 -2.41 12.80
C LEU A 11 -1.28 -0.90 12.77
N GLU A 12 -0.08 -0.47 12.43
CA GLU A 12 0.25 0.93 12.23
C GLU A 12 -0.65 1.58 11.18
N VAL A 13 -0.94 2.86 11.36
CA VAL A 13 -1.81 3.61 10.46
C VAL A 13 -1.08 3.85 9.13
N PRO A 14 -1.61 3.36 8.00
CA PRO A 14 -0.98 3.60 6.71
C PRO A 14 -1.21 5.02 6.20
N VAL A 15 -0.26 5.51 5.43
CA VAL A 15 -0.46 6.65 4.53
C VAL A 15 -1.25 6.16 3.33
N LEU A 16 -2.32 6.89 2.99
CA LEU A 16 -3.19 6.53 1.88
C LEU A 16 -2.76 7.21 0.58
N GLN A 17 -2.92 6.49 -0.52
CA GLN A 17 -2.78 7.05 -1.87
C GLN A 17 -1.44 7.77 -2.06
N GLN A 18 -0.36 7.14 -1.58
CA GLN A 18 0.99 7.69 -1.67
C GLN A 18 1.52 7.59 -3.09
N TRP A 19 2.16 8.67 -3.56
CA TRP A 19 2.82 8.72 -4.86
C TRP A 19 4.29 8.33 -4.74
N PHE A 20 4.75 7.52 -5.68
CA PHE A 20 6.15 7.17 -5.85
C PHE A 20 6.58 7.48 -7.27
N PHE A 21 7.83 7.87 -7.43
CA PHE A 21 8.43 8.09 -8.74
C PHE A 21 8.92 6.76 -9.34
N ASP A 22 8.48 6.46 -10.55
CA ASP A 22 8.97 5.33 -11.33
C ASP A 22 10.14 5.82 -12.20
N PRO A 23 11.40 5.47 -11.88
CA PRO A 23 12.54 5.95 -12.63
C PRO A 23 12.66 5.37 -14.04
N VAL A 24 11.99 4.26 -14.31
CA VAL A 24 11.99 3.61 -15.63
C VAL A 24 11.08 4.35 -16.60
N GLU A 25 9.88 4.68 -16.14
CA GLU A 25 8.89 5.38 -16.97
C GLU A 25 8.93 6.90 -16.82
N GLY A 26 9.63 7.40 -15.80
CA GLY A 26 9.66 8.83 -15.50
C GLY A 26 8.34 9.39 -15.01
N LEU A 27 7.47 8.53 -14.48
CA LEU A 27 6.11 8.86 -14.06
C LEU A 27 5.88 8.59 -12.58
N GLY A 28 4.96 9.35 -11.98
CA GLY A 28 4.46 9.06 -10.65
C GLY A 28 3.54 7.84 -10.65
N ARG A 29 3.68 6.98 -9.64
CA ARG A 29 2.81 5.84 -9.38
C ARG A 29 2.17 6.00 -8.03
N ARG A 30 0.85 5.84 -7.95
CA ARG A 30 0.10 5.94 -6.72
C ARG A 30 -0.20 4.55 -6.18
N VAL A 31 0.14 4.33 -4.91
CA VAL A 31 -0.17 3.09 -4.18
C VAL A 31 -1.29 3.34 -3.17
N ASP A 32 -2.04 2.31 -2.82
CA ASP A 32 -3.19 2.46 -1.92
C ASP A 32 -2.75 2.72 -0.48
N PHE A 33 -1.72 2.01 -0.02
CA PHE A 33 -1.22 2.10 1.35
C PHE A 33 0.31 2.12 1.37
N ALA A 34 0.88 2.93 2.24
CA ALA A 34 2.31 2.94 2.51
C ALA A 34 2.55 3.07 4.00
N TRP A 35 3.54 2.35 4.52
CA TRP A 35 3.95 2.43 5.91
C TRP A 35 5.39 2.89 6.02
N TYR A 36 5.62 3.76 6.98
CA TYR A 36 6.93 4.33 7.28
C TYR A 36 7.31 4.02 8.72
N ASN A 37 8.61 3.88 8.98
CA ASN A 37 9.12 3.74 10.33
C ASN A 37 9.27 5.12 11.01
N GLU A 38 9.75 5.12 12.25
CA GLU A 38 9.95 6.36 13.03
C GLU A 38 11.00 7.28 12.39
N ALA A 39 11.95 6.75 11.64
CA ALA A 39 12.94 7.52 10.89
C ALA A 39 12.38 8.12 9.58
N GLY A 40 11.13 7.83 9.24
CA GLY A 40 10.51 8.28 7.99
C GLY A 40 10.89 7.45 6.77
N GLU A 41 11.45 6.27 6.96
CA GLU A 41 11.82 5.34 5.90
C GLU A 41 10.63 4.46 5.54
N LEU A 42 10.44 4.22 4.24
CA LEU A 42 9.40 3.33 3.74
C LEU A 42 9.68 1.89 4.14
N VAL A 43 8.72 1.26 4.80
CA VAL A 43 8.82 -0.11 5.32
C VAL A 43 8.08 -1.12 4.45
N ALA A 44 6.88 -0.77 4.00
CA ALA A 44 6.04 -1.65 3.20
C ALA A 44 5.04 -0.85 2.36
N ILE A 45 4.61 -1.44 1.27
CA ILE A 45 3.55 -0.93 0.39
C ILE A 45 2.40 -1.94 0.39
N GLY A 46 1.17 -1.45 0.42
CA GLY A 46 -0.04 -2.26 0.31
C GLY A 46 -0.88 -1.84 -0.88
N GLU A 47 -1.38 -2.82 -1.59
CA GLU A 47 -2.31 -2.63 -2.69
C GLU A 47 -3.58 -3.45 -2.46
N LEU A 48 -4.71 -2.79 -2.61
CA LEU A 48 -6.02 -3.43 -2.49
C LEU A 48 -6.48 -3.93 -3.86
N ASP A 49 -6.56 -5.24 -4.01
CA ASP A 49 -7.10 -5.83 -5.23
C ASP A 49 -8.63 -5.79 -5.20
N GLY A 50 -9.19 -5.09 -6.17
CA GLY A 50 -10.63 -5.06 -6.36
C GLY A 50 -11.12 -6.26 -7.17
N ALA A 51 -12.22 -6.88 -6.75
CA ALA A 51 -12.90 -7.93 -7.51
C ALA A 51 -13.30 -7.47 -8.93
N CYS A 52 -13.56 -6.18 -9.10
CA CYS A 52 -13.96 -5.58 -10.38
C CYS A 52 -12.86 -5.59 -11.44
N LYS A 53 -11.59 -5.65 -11.07
CA LYS A 53 -10.48 -5.70 -12.05
C LYS A 53 -10.45 -6.99 -12.84
N LEU A 54 -10.90 -8.10 -12.27
CA LEU A 54 -11.00 -9.40 -12.96
C LEU A 54 -12.21 -9.47 -13.90
N GLU A 55 -13.33 -8.87 -13.50
CA GLU A 55 -14.54 -8.79 -14.33
C GLU A 55 -14.35 -7.90 -15.55
N ASP A 56 -13.65 -6.78 -15.40
CA ASP A 56 -13.31 -5.89 -16.51
C ASP A 56 -12.29 -6.53 -17.48
N ALA A 57 -11.38 -7.36 -16.98
CA ALA A 57 -10.47 -8.13 -17.79
C ALA A 57 -11.18 -9.20 -18.64
N ASP A 58 -12.23 -9.82 -18.12
CA ASP A 58 -13.07 -10.77 -18.86
C ASP A 58 -13.87 -10.11 -19.99
N LYS A 59 -14.20 -8.81 -19.86
CA LYS A 59 -14.91 -8.04 -20.87
C LYS A 59 -14.04 -7.59 -22.04
N VAL A 60 -12.72 -7.54 -21.87
CA VAL A 60 -11.77 -7.05 -22.88
C VAL A 60 -11.25 -8.15 -23.80
N GLY A 61 -11.67 -9.40 -23.60
CA GLY A 61 -11.26 -10.56 -24.41
C GLY A 61 -9.92 -11.17 -23.94
N LYS A 62 -9.62 -12.37 -24.44
CA LYS A 62 -8.48 -13.19 -23.97
C LYS A 62 -7.10 -12.54 -24.12
N GLY A 63 -6.90 -11.65 -25.08
CA GLY A 63 -5.64 -10.91 -25.26
C GLY A 63 -5.45 -9.78 -24.26
N GLY A 64 -6.52 -9.03 -23.96
CA GLY A 64 -6.49 -7.90 -23.04
C GLY A 64 -6.24 -8.30 -21.58
N ALA A 65 -6.79 -9.43 -21.13
CA ALA A 65 -6.56 -9.95 -19.77
C ALA A 65 -5.09 -10.27 -19.53
N THR A 66 -4.41 -10.89 -20.50
CA THR A 66 -2.97 -11.20 -20.40
C THR A 66 -2.11 -9.95 -20.38
N GLU A 67 -2.44 -8.94 -21.18
CA GLU A 67 -1.73 -7.66 -21.21
C GLU A 67 -1.89 -6.88 -19.90
N VAL A 68 -3.10 -6.84 -19.34
CA VAL A 68 -3.37 -6.20 -18.04
C VAL A 68 -2.58 -6.89 -16.93
N LEU A 69 -2.58 -8.22 -16.86
CA LEU A 69 -1.80 -8.97 -15.87
C LEU A 69 -0.30 -8.76 -16.05
N SER A 70 0.19 -8.69 -17.27
CA SER A 70 1.61 -8.42 -17.57
C SER A 70 2.00 -6.99 -17.17
N ALA A 71 1.13 -6.01 -17.41
CA ALA A 71 1.34 -4.62 -17.01
C ALA A 71 1.35 -4.48 -15.47
N GLU A 72 0.44 -5.16 -14.78
CA GLU A 72 0.39 -5.18 -13.31
C GLU A 72 1.65 -5.83 -12.71
N ARG A 73 2.12 -6.94 -13.26
CA ARG A 73 3.36 -7.59 -12.82
C ARG A 73 4.59 -6.70 -13.04
N ARG A 74 4.66 -5.99 -14.16
CA ARG A 74 5.74 -5.03 -14.43
C ARG A 74 5.71 -3.86 -13.47
N ARG A 75 4.53 -3.34 -13.17
CA ARG A 75 4.33 -2.28 -12.19
C ARG A 75 4.80 -2.69 -10.80
N GLU A 76 4.39 -3.87 -10.35
CA GLU A 76 4.79 -4.44 -9.07
C GLU A 76 6.30 -4.66 -9.01
N SER A 77 6.89 -5.22 -10.06
CA SER A 77 8.34 -5.39 -10.17
C SER A 77 9.09 -4.05 -10.05
N ARG A 78 8.60 -2.98 -10.64
CA ARG A 78 9.21 -1.65 -10.53
C ARG A 78 9.09 -1.04 -9.14
N LEU A 79 7.99 -1.28 -8.46
CA LEU A 79 7.83 -0.85 -7.06
C LEU A 79 8.80 -1.59 -6.14
N THR A 80 9.14 -2.84 -6.44
CA THR A 80 10.09 -3.63 -5.66
C THR A 80 11.55 -3.21 -5.85
N PHE A 81 11.88 -2.38 -6.82
CA PHE A 81 13.23 -1.79 -6.93
C PHE A 81 13.64 -0.98 -5.69
N SER A 82 12.69 -0.48 -4.94
CA SER A 82 12.94 0.18 -3.65
C SER A 82 13.36 -0.78 -2.53
N LYS A 83 13.44 -2.08 -2.79
CA LYS A 83 13.69 -3.16 -1.81
C LYS A 83 12.66 -3.24 -0.68
N VAL A 84 11.49 -2.69 -0.91
CA VAL A 84 10.38 -2.67 0.04
C VAL A 84 9.35 -3.70 -0.39
N PRO A 85 8.84 -4.54 0.53
CA PRO A 85 7.81 -5.50 0.18
C PRO A 85 6.53 -4.82 -0.28
N VAL A 86 5.97 -5.32 -1.36
CA VAL A 86 4.64 -4.92 -1.86
C VAL A 86 3.67 -6.05 -1.54
N VAL A 87 2.68 -5.76 -0.73
CA VAL A 87 1.68 -6.72 -0.26
C VAL A 87 0.36 -6.44 -0.94
N ARG A 88 -0.19 -7.44 -1.60
CA ARG A 88 -1.51 -7.36 -2.23
C ARG A 88 -2.53 -8.16 -1.43
N PHE A 89 -3.71 -7.60 -1.25
CA PHE A 89 -4.80 -8.28 -0.56
C PHE A 89 -6.15 -7.80 -1.08
N THR A 90 -7.14 -8.67 -1.00
CA THR A 90 -8.52 -8.35 -1.36
C THR A 90 -9.26 -7.76 -0.17
N PHE A 91 -10.40 -7.15 -0.43
CA PHE A 91 -11.28 -6.67 0.65
C PHE A 91 -11.77 -7.82 1.54
N ALA A 92 -12.10 -8.96 0.94
CA ALA A 92 -12.50 -10.15 1.69
C ALA A 92 -11.39 -10.64 2.64
N GLU A 93 -10.14 -10.65 2.18
CA GLU A 93 -8.98 -10.99 3.02
C GLU A 93 -8.75 -9.94 4.14
N ALA A 94 -8.96 -8.66 3.84
CA ALA A 94 -8.83 -7.59 4.82
C ALA A 94 -9.86 -7.71 5.96
N THR A 95 -11.01 -8.31 5.70
CA THR A 95 -12.08 -8.50 6.70
C THR A 95 -11.99 -9.84 7.44
N ARG A 96 -11.10 -10.75 7.00
CA ARG A 96 -10.88 -12.04 7.71
C ARG A 96 -10.14 -11.81 9.03
N ASP A 97 -10.60 -12.51 10.05
CA ASP A 97 -10.04 -12.40 11.40
C ASP A 97 -8.55 -12.75 11.42
N GLY A 98 -7.74 -11.77 11.81
CA GLY A 98 -6.29 -11.90 11.98
C GLY A 98 -5.48 -12.15 10.70
N TYR A 99 -6.10 -12.32 9.56
CA TYR A 99 -5.38 -12.60 8.30
C TYR A 99 -4.47 -11.43 7.89
N LEU A 100 -5.02 -10.24 7.83
CA LEU A 100 -4.29 -9.03 7.44
C LEU A 100 -3.18 -8.71 8.44
N ARG A 101 -3.42 -8.93 9.72
CA ARG A 101 -2.41 -8.77 10.76
C ARG A 101 -1.20 -9.69 10.51
N ARG A 102 -1.43 -10.96 10.22
CA ARG A 102 -0.35 -11.91 9.92
C ARG A 102 0.41 -11.53 8.64
N LEU A 103 -0.33 -11.19 7.60
CA LEU A 103 0.23 -10.85 6.30
C LEU A 103 1.12 -9.60 6.37
N LEU A 104 0.61 -8.53 6.95
CA LEU A 104 1.33 -7.25 7.03
C LEU A 104 2.47 -7.30 8.04
N THR A 105 2.31 -8.00 9.16
CA THR A 105 3.40 -8.21 10.13
C THR A 105 4.54 -8.99 9.50
N ALA A 106 4.25 -10.01 8.71
CA ALA A 106 5.26 -10.75 7.95
C ALA A 106 6.01 -9.89 6.94
N ALA A 107 5.36 -8.85 6.40
CA ALA A 107 5.97 -7.88 5.51
C ALA A 107 6.76 -6.78 6.23
N GLY A 108 6.76 -6.76 7.55
CA GLY A 108 7.50 -5.79 8.35
C GLY A 108 6.69 -4.57 8.80
N VAL A 109 5.38 -4.55 8.58
CA VAL A 109 4.52 -3.49 9.09
C VAL A 109 4.45 -3.56 10.60
N PRO A 110 4.80 -2.48 11.33
CA PRO A 110 4.79 -2.50 12.78
C PRO A 110 3.37 -2.54 13.33
N MET A 111 3.24 -3.08 14.54
CA MET A 111 2.01 -2.97 15.32
C MET A 111 1.91 -1.58 15.90
N ARG A 112 0.69 -1.05 15.95
CA ARG A 112 0.41 0.23 16.59
C ARG A 112 0.58 0.09 18.10
N GLU A 113 1.35 0.99 18.71
CA GLU A 113 1.49 1.02 20.16
C GLU A 113 0.21 1.53 20.83
N PRO A 114 -0.23 0.88 21.92
CA PRO A 114 -1.35 1.37 22.73
C PRO A 114 -1.07 2.79 23.22
N GLY A 115 -2.05 3.67 23.10
CA GLY A 115 -1.92 5.05 23.55
C GLY A 115 -1.13 5.99 22.63
N ALA A 116 -0.68 5.50 21.48
CA ALA A 116 -0.03 6.36 20.49
C ALA A 116 -0.98 7.46 20.00
N VAL A 117 -0.52 8.71 20.08
CA VAL A 117 -1.26 9.87 19.57
C VAL A 117 -0.79 10.17 18.16
N TRP A 118 -1.73 10.25 17.26
CA TRP A 118 -1.50 10.50 15.86
C TRP A 118 -2.00 11.88 15.47
N ALA A 119 -1.16 12.64 14.82
CA ALA A 119 -1.52 13.91 14.23
C ALA A 119 -1.32 13.90 12.73
N ARG A 120 -2.12 14.69 12.05
CA ARG A 120 -1.97 14.93 10.62
C ARG A 120 -0.84 15.93 10.42
N VAL A 121 0.24 15.49 9.83
CA VAL A 121 1.42 16.32 9.57
C VAL A 121 1.75 16.35 8.09
N ARG A 122 2.42 17.42 7.67
CA ARG A 122 2.89 17.57 6.31
C ARG A 122 4.32 17.06 6.24
N ARG A 123 4.57 16.15 5.32
CA ARG A 123 5.93 15.67 5.03
C ARG A 123 6.24 15.81 3.55
N MET A 124 7.51 15.83 3.22
CA MET A 124 7.94 15.77 1.83
C MET A 124 7.86 14.33 1.34
N GLY A 125 7.11 14.09 0.27
CA GLY A 125 7.04 12.80 -0.39
C GLY A 125 8.29 12.50 -1.20
N THR A 126 8.41 11.25 -1.65
CA THR A 126 9.57 10.77 -2.43
C THR A 126 9.78 11.51 -3.74
N GLU A 127 8.74 12.15 -4.26
CA GLU A 127 8.79 12.96 -5.49
C GLU A 127 9.04 14.46 -5.22
N GLY A 128 9.42 14.83 -4.00
CA GLY A 128 9.59 16.22 -3.62
C GLY A 128 8.29 17.01 -3.48
N ARG A 129 7.13 16.35 -3.49
CA ARG A 129 5.83 17.00 -3.28
C ARG A 129 5.39 16.86 -1.83
N PRO A 130 4.79 17.89 -1.23
CA PRO A 130 4.27 17.77 0.12
C PRO A 130 3.07 16.82 0.16
N VAL A 131 3.09 15.91 1.11
CA VAL A 131 2.01 14.95 1.39
C VAL A 131 1.55 15.09 2.82
N MET A 132 0.27 14.84 3.06
CA MET A 132 -0.28 14.80 4.40
C MET A 132 -0.23 13.38 4.91
N VAL A 133 0.49 13.18 5.98
CA VAL A 133 0.62 11.88 6.64
C VAL A 133 0.07 11.95 8.06
N TYR A 134 -0.32 10.81 8.60
CA TYR A 134 -0.56 10.70 10.03
C TYR A 134 0.75 10.28 10.69
N ASP A 135 1.25 11.14 11.52
CA ASP A 135 2.50 10.90 12.24
C ASP A 135 2.25 10.75 13.74
N ARG A 136 3.12 10.01 14.37
CA ARG A 136 3.10 9.83 15.79
C ARG A 136 3.73 11.06 16.46
N VAL A 137 3.00 11.69 17.36
CA VAL A 137 3.43 12.91 18.05
C VAL A 137 3.66 12.71 19.55
N ALA A 138 3.32 11.56 20.05
CA ALA A 138 3.54 11.20 21.46
C ALA A 138 3.68 9.67 21.63
#